data_ffff24fabf96d97b54b4560e855bd261
#
_entry.id   ffff24fabf96d97b54b4560e855bd261
#
_cell.length_a   1.000
_cell.length_b   1.000
_cell.length_c   1.000
_cell.angle_alpha   90.00
_cell.angle_beta   90.00
_cell.angle_gamma   90.00
#
_symmetry.space_group_name_H-M   'P 1'
#
loop_
_entity.id
_entity.type
_entity.pdbx_description
1 polymer ?
#
loop_
_entity_poly.entity_id
_entity_poly.type
_entity_poly.pdbx_seq_one_letter_code
_entity_poly.pdbx_strand_id
1 'polypeptide(L)'
;MVDGYLGELTTEERMLLHLHDHVLPEGEWEAPLSLTQAGISAAVHVQRKHVPRTLKRLEGNGFLISSKRHIPGAKQRRIVYGLTSEGRNRASLLRNKILSREVKNEGTSIKISELRKGGQLTLDLLSHIDEAMVFHKNPVISPVSNPNGVASLDAQAGEQLV
;
A
#
# COMPACT_ATOMS: atom_id res chain seq x y z
N MET A 1 -16.49 10.57 -9.08
CA MET A 1 -16.58 10.24 -7.67
C MET A 1 -15.20 10.08 -7.05
N VAL A 2 -15.00 10.72 -5.95
CA VAL A 2 -13.71 10.67 -5.26
C VAL A 2 -13.69 9.47 -4.32
N ASP A 3 -12.59 8.77 -4.31
CA ASP A 3 -12.42 7.59 -3.45
C ASP A 3 -11.73 7.96 -2.14
N GLY A 4 -11.99 9.14 -1.62
CA GLY A 4 -11.35 9.60 -0.40
C GLY A 4 -9.84 9.63 -0.56
N TYR A 5 -9.12 9.28 0.50
CA TYR A 5 -7.66 9.25 0.44
C TYR A 5 -7.14 8.27 -0.61
N LEU A 6 -7.91 7.22 -0.90
CA LEU A 6 -7.51 6.25 -1.91
C LEU A 6 -7.27 6.91 -3.25
N GLY A 7 -8.02 7.98 -3.57
CA GLY A 7 -7.85 8.71 -4.82
C GLY A 7 -6.49 9.37 -4.98
N GLU A 8 -5.76 9.57 -3.88
CA GLU A 8 -4.44 10.17 -3.95
C GLU A 8 -3.33 9.16 -4.23
N LEU A 9 -3.66 7.87 -4.19
CA LEU A 9 -2.67 6.83 -4.43
C LEU A 9 -2.65 6.45 -5.90
N THR A 10 -1.47 6.15 -6.41
CA THR A 10 -1.36 5.65 -7.78
C THR A 10 -1.91 4.24 -7.84
N THR A 11 -2.19 3.77 -9.04
CA THR A 11 -2.65 2.40 -9.24
C THR A 11 -1.64 1.39 -8.69
N GLU A 12 -0.36 1.63 -8.92
CA GLU A 12 0.68 0.75 -8.41
C GLU A 12 0.67 0.70 -6.89
N GLU A 13 0.54 1.87 -6.27
CA GLU A 13 0.52 1.94 -4.81
C GLU A 13 -0.67 1.19 -4.22
N ARG A 14 -1.83 1.34 -4.84
CA ARG A 14 -3.02 0.61 -4.40
C ARG A 14 -2.82 -0.90 -4.52
N MET A 15 -2.22 -1.35 -5.61
CA MET A 15 -1.97 -2.77 -5.82
C MET A 15 -0.97 -3.32 -4.80
N LEU A 16 0.09 -2.57 -4.52
CA LEU A 16 1.06 -2.99 -3.53
C LEU A 16 0.42 -3.15 -2.15
N LEU A 17 -0.42 -2.19 -1.75
CA LEU A 17 -1.11 -2.27 -0.47
C LEU A 17 -2.07 -3.44 -0.42
N HIS A 18 -2.83 -3.65 -1.49
CA HIS A 18 -3.78 -4.75 -1.54
C HIS A 18 -3.07 -6.10 -1.42
N LEU A 19 -1.98 -6.28 -2.17
CA LEU A 19 -1.24 -7.53 -2.15
C LEU A 19 -0.42 -7.70 -0.87
N HIS A 20 -0.17 -6.62 -0.16
CA HIS A 20 0.46 -6.70 1.14
C HIS A 20 -0.51 -7.27 2.17
N ASP A 21 -1.78 -6.95 2.04
CA ASP A 21 -2.82 -7.46 2.94
C ASP A 21 -3.31 -8.85 2.54
N HIS A 22 -3.13 -9.24 1.29
CA HIS A 22 -3.63 -10.51 0.76
C HIS A 22 -2.45 -11.31 0.24
N VAL A 23 -1.93 -12.16 1.11
CA VAL A 23 -0.71 -12.92 0.82
C VAL A 23 -1.04 -14.14 -0.03
N LEU A 24 -0.23 -14.35 -1.06
CA LEU A 24 -0.36 -15.53 -1.90
C LEU A 24 0.11 -16.76 -1.11
N PRO A 25 -0.76 -17.77 -0.92
CA PRO A 25 -0.34 -18.94 -0.15
C PRO A 25 0.79 -19.68 -0.87
N GLU A 26 1.81 -19.98 -0.12
CA GLU A 26 2.98 -20.62 -0.69
C GLU A 26 2.75 -22.14 -0.72
N GLY A 27 3.08 -22.75 -1.85
CA GLY A 27 2.98 -24.19 -1.97
C GLY A 27 1.57 -24.75 -2.14
N GLU A 28 0.55 -23.90 -2.12
CA GLU A 28 -0.82 -24.38 -2.27
C GLU A 28 -1.26 -24.24 -3.71
N TRP A 29 -2.15 -25.14 -4.10
CA TRP A 29 -2.63 -25.11 -5.45
C TRP A 29 -3.84 -24.19 -5.64
N GLU A 30 -4.45 -23.79 -4.54
CA GLU A 30 -5.59 -22.86 -4.54
C GLU A 30 -5.15 -21.46 -4.12
N ALA A 31 -5.93 -20.50 -4.57
CA ALA A 31 -5.73 -19.11 -4.14
C ALA A 31 -7.08 -18.40 -4.17
N PRO A 32 -7.25 -17.35 -3.34
CA PRO A 32 -8.51 -16.62 -3.33
C PRO A 32 -8.66 -15.73 -4.56
N LEU A 33 -9.91 -15.42 -4.87
CA LEU A 33 -10.25 -14.57 -6.00
C LEU A 33 -9.59 -13.19 -5.90
N SER A 34 -9.36 -12.71 -4.68
CA SER A 34 -8.79 -11.39 -4.44
C SER A 34 -7.39 -11.22 -5.05
N LEU A 35 -6.71 -12.32 -5.39
CA LEU A 35 -5.38 -12.26 -5.98
C LEU A 35 -5.39 -12.35 -7.51
N THR A 36 -6.56 -12.50 -8.12
CA THR A 36 -6.69 -12.47 -9.59
C THR A 36 -6.83 -11.04 -10.07
N GLN A 37 -6.68 -10.85 -11.40
CA GLN A 37 -6.87 -9.52 -11.97
C GLN A 37 -8.25 -8.96 -11.66
N ALA A 38 -9.28 -9.79 -11.70
CA ALA A 38 -10.63 -9.33 -11.39
C ALA A 38 -10.76 -8.90 -9.94
N GLY A 39 -10.23 -9.69 -9.02
CA GLY A 39 -10.28 -9.35 -7.59
C GLY A 39 -9.47 -8.12 -7.26
N ILE A 40 -8.28 -8.01 -7.86
CA ILE A 40 -7.45 -6.82 -7.68
C ILE A 40 -8.17 -5.57 -8.20
N SER A 41 -8.72 -5.66 -9.40
CA SER A 41 -9.46 -4.54 -10.00
C SER A 41 -10.55 -4.03 -9.07
N ALA A 42 -11.34 -4.94 -8.53
CA ALA A 42 -12.43 -4.58 -7.62
C ALA A 42 -11.88 -3.94 -6.33
N ALA A 43 -10.82 -4.50 -5.78
CA ALA A 43 -10.29 -4.03 -4.49
C ALA A 43 -9.60 -2.67 -4.61
N VAL A 44 -8.93 -2.41 -5.72
CA VAL A 44 -8.17 -1.16 -5.87
C VAL A 44 -8.96 -0.06 -6.59
N HIS A 45 -10.20 -0.34 -6.97
CA HIS A 45 -11.08 0.63 -7.64
C HIS A 45 -10.47 1.14 -8.94
N VAL A 46 -9.95 0.21 -9.75
CA VAL A 46 -9.37 0.51 -11.04
C VAL A 46 -10.06 -0.33 -12.11
N GLN A 47 -10.34 0.28 -13.25
CA GLN A 47 -11.00 -0.46 -14.32
C GLN A 47 -10.16 -1.65 -14.75
N ARG A 48 -10.83 -2.77 -14.96
CA ARG A 48 -10.18 -4.04 -15.27
C ARG A 48 -9.18 -3.96 -16.42
N LYS A 49 -9.49 -3.12 -17.39
CA LYS A 49 -8.64 -3.00 -18.59
C LYS A 49 -7.27 -2.39 -18.30
N HIS A 50 -7.13 -1.67 -17.18
CA HIS A 50 -5.86 -1.04 -16.83
C HIS A 50 -5.00 -1.90 -15.91
N VAL A 51 -5.58 -2.94 -15.35
CA VAL A 51 -4.89 -3.78 -14.37
C VAL A 51 -3.71 -4.56 -14.97
N PRO A 52 -3.87 -5.21 -16.14
CA PRO A 52 -2.76 -6.04 -16.67
C PRO A 52 -1.48 -5.25 -16.90
N ARG A 53 -1.59 -4.04 -17.41
CA ARG A 53 -0.40 -3.24 -17.71
C ARG A 53 0.36 -2.92 -16.41
N THR A 54 -0.35 -2.52 -15.38
CA THR A 54 0.28 -2.17 -14.11
C THR A 54 0.90 -3.38 -13.45
N LEU A 55 0.20 -4.52 -13.46
CA LEU A 55 0.74 -5.75 -12.91
C LEU A 55 2.01 -6.18 -13.65
N LYS A 56 1.99 -6.06 -14.97
CA LYS A 56 3.16 -6.44 -15.77
C LYS A 56 4.35 -5.54 -15.43
N ARG A 57 4.10 -4.25 -15.23
CA ARG A 57 5.17 -3.34 -14.87
C ARG A 57 5.74 -3.65 -13.49
N LEU A 58 4.88 -3.93 -12.52
CA LEU A 58 5.32 -4.29 -11.18
C LEU A 58 6.11 -5.60 -11.19
N GLU A 59 5.66 -6.55 -11.99
CA GLU A 59 6.36 -7.82 -12.12
C GLU A 59 7.72 -7.62 -12.78
N GLY A 60 7.78 -6.80 -13.81
CA GLY A 60 9.03 -6.48 -14.49
C GLY A 60 10.03 -5.77 -13.60
N ASN A 61 9.54 -5.01 -12.62
CA ASN A 61 10.38 -4.32 -11.65
C ASN A 61 10.79 -5.21 -10.48
N GLY A 62 10.36 -6.47 -10.47
CA GLY A 62 10.75 -7.40 -9.42
C GLY A 62 9.90 -7.32 -8.16
N PHE A 63 8.77 -6.64 -8.19
CA PHE A 63 7.93 -6.50 -7.00
C PHE A 63 6.84 -7.57 -6.89
N LEU A 64 6.50 -8.20 -7.99
CA LEU A 64 5.45 -9.22 -8.03
C LEU A 64 5.93 -10.52 -8.65
N ILE A 65 5.32 -11.60 -8.22
CA ILE A 65 5.40 -12.90 -8.89
C ILE A 65 3.98 -13.30 -9.28
N SER A 66 3.88 -14.12 -10.31
CA SER A 66 2.59 -14.65 -10.74
C SER A 66 2.66 -16.17 -10.81
N SER A 67 1.53 -16.80 -10.61
CA SER A 67 1.43 -18.24 -10.76
C SER A 67 0.00 -18.60 -11.12
N LYS A 68 -0.18 -19.83 -11.64
CA LYS A 68 -1.49 -20.29 -12.04
C LYS A 68 -2.06 -21.15 -10.93
N ARG A 69 -3.19 -20.79 -10.39
CA ARG A 69 -3.81 -21.48 -9.27
C ARG A 69 -5.28 -21.71 -9.53
N HIS A 70 -5.81 -22.68 -8.82
CA HIS A 70 -7.25 -22.92 -8.81
C HIS A 70 -7.92 -21.89 -7.92
N ILE A 71 -9.02 -21.35 -8.41
CA ILE A 71 -9.83 -20.42 -7.61
C ILE A 71 -11.12 -21.15 -7.25
N PRO A 72 -11.46 -21.25 -5.97
CA PRO A 72 -12.69 -21.93 -5.57
C PRO A 72 -13.89 -21.39 -6.34
N GLY A 73 -14.67 -22.27 -6.93
CA GLY A 73 -15.82 -21.91 -7.73
C GLY A 73 -15.54 -21.62 -9.19
N ALA A 74 -14.28 -21.54 -9.60
CA ALA A 74 -13.93 -21.32 -11.00
C ALA A 74 -13.69 -22.64 -11.70
N LYS A 75 -14.05 -22.68 -12.99
CA LYS A 75 -13.86 -23.92 -13.77
C LYS A 75 -12.41 -24.09 -14.20
N GLN A 76 -11.69 -23.03 -14.33
CA GLN A 76 -10.32 -23.07 -14.83
C GLN A 76 -9.39 -22.36 -13.85
N ARG A 77 -8.13 -22.76 -13.91
CA ARG A 77 -7.12 -22.05 -13.15
C ARG A 77 -6.99 -20.62 -13.65
N ARG A 78 -6.62 -19.76 -12.75
CA ARG A 78 -6.40 -18.34 -13.05
C ARG A 78 -5.01 -17.93 -12.62
N ILE A 79 -4.51 -16.90 -13.28
CA ILE A 79 -3.25 -16.31 -12.86
C ILE A 79 -3.52 -15.46 -11.62
N VAL A 80 -2.72 -15.67 -10.58
CA VAL A 80 -2.80 -14.92 -9.34
C VAL A 80 -1.44 -14.29 -9.08
N TYR A 81 -1.43 -13.26 -8.25
CA TYR A 81 -0.26 -12.42 -8.03
C TYR A 81 0.07 -12.36 -6.55
N GLY A 82 1.36 -12.28 -6.26
CA GLY A 82 1.84 -12.10 -4.89
C GLY A 82 3.06 -11.20 -4.89
N LEU A 83 3.38 -10.65 -3.74
CA LEU A 83 4.55 -9.79 -3.60
C LEU A 83 5.82 -10.63 -3.43
N THR A 84 6.89 -10.17 -4.05
CA THR A 84 8.23 -10.66 -3.74
C THR A 84 8.67 -10.04 -2.41
N SER A 85 9.85 -10.44 -1.93
CA SER A 85 10.43 -9.79 -0.75
C SER A 85 10.61 -8.30 -0.96
N GLU A 86 11.06 -7.91 -2.15
CA GLU A 86 11.24 -6.49 -2.45
C GLU A 86 9.92 -5.77 -2.57
N GLY A 87 8.92 -6.42 -3.16
CA GLY A 87 7.57 -5.86 -3.21
C GLY A 87 7.00 -5.66 -1.83
N ARG A 88 7.25 -6.62 -0.94
CA ARG A 88 6.79 -6.53 0.45
C ARG A 88 7.45 -5.36 1.19
N ASN A 89 8.75 -5.20 0.99
CA ASN A 89 9.45 -4.08 1.60
C ASN A 89 8.90 -2.74 1.09
N ARG A 90 8.67 -2.66 -0.21
CA ARG A 90 8.13 -1.44 -0.80
C ARG A 90 6.74 -1.13 -0.25
N ALA A 91 5.90 -2.14 -0.14
CA ALA A 91 4.56 -1.97 0.40
C ALA A 91 4.59 -1.56 1.86
N SER A 92 5.53 -2.10 2.64
CA SER A 92 5.69 -1.72 4.05
C SER A 92 6.09 -0.27 4.21
N LEU A 93 7.03 0.19 3.38
CA LEU A 93 7.45 1.59 3.42
C LEU A 93 6.29 2.50 3.07
N LEU A 94 5.53 2.14 2.04
CA LEU A 94 4.36 2.90 1.64
C LEU A 94 3.32 2.94 2.76
N ARG A 95 3.06 1.79 3.39
CA ARG A 95 2.09 1.70 4.49
C ARG A 95 2.49 2.61 5.65
N ASN A 96 3.77 2.56 6.03
CA ASN A 96 4.25 3.41 7.12
C ASN A 96 4.14 4.89 6.79
N LYS A 97 4.42 5.24 5.54
CA LYS A 97 4.28 6.63 5.10
C LYS A 97 2.84 7.10 5.20
N ILE A 98 1.88 6.25 4.80
CA ILE A 98 0.46 6.60 4.89
C ILE A 98 0.03 6.72 6.34
N LEU A 99 0.43 5.78 7.17
CA LEU A 99 0.03 5.79 8.59
C LEU A 99 0.50 7.02 9.33
N SER A 100 1.61 7.61 8.90
CA SER A 100 2.14 8.80 9.56
C SER A 100 1.50 10.08 9.06
N ARG A 101 0.65 10.04 8.04
CA ARG A 101 0.00 11.24 7.52
C ARG A 101 -1.09 11.71 8.46
N GLU A 102 -1.33 13.01 8.43
CA GLU A 102 -2.34 13.63 9.27
C GLU A 102 -3.53 14.04 8.44
N VAL A 103 -4.70 13.90 9.02
CA VAL A 103 -5.95 14.32 8.40
C VAL A 103 -6.66 15.24 9.38
N LYS A 104 -7.46 16.16 8.84
CA LYS A 104 -8.27 17.05 9.66
C LYS A 104 -9.57 16.35 10.03
N ASN A 105 -9.91 16.46 11.29
CA ASN A 105 -11.19 15.97 11.77
C ASN A 105 -11.74 17.00 12.74
N GLU A 106 -12.78 17.73 12.32
CA GLU A 106 -13.44 18.74 13.14
C GLU A 106 -12.46 19.74 13.76
N GLY A 107 -11.54 20.22 12.93
CA GLY A 107 -10.58 21.22 13.36
C GLY A 107 -9.36 20.66 14.08
N THR A 108 -9.34 19.37 14.35
CA THR A 108 -8.21 18.71 15.01
C THR A 108 -7.45 17.88 14.00
N SER A 109 -6.13 17.89 14.10
CA SER A 109 -5.27 17.08 13.23
C SER A 109 -4.95 15.77 13.92
N ILE A 110 -5.23 14.65 13.27
CA ILE A 110 -4.90 13.33 13.81
C ILE A 110 -4.24 12.50 12.73
N LYS A 111 -3.42 11.56 13.17
CA LYS A 111 -2.74 10.68 12.22
C LYS A 111 -3.68 9.59 11.74
N ILE A 112 -3.46 9.14 10.51
CA ILE A 112 -4.27 8.05 9.96
C ILE A 112 -4.16 6.81 10.83
N SER A 113 -2.99 6.60 11.43
CA SER A 113 -2.81 5.45 12.32
C SER A 113 -3.78 5.45 13.50
N GLU A 114 -4.25 6.63 13.90
CA GLU A 114 -5.18 6.75 15.03
C GLU A 114 -6.62 6.56 14.63
N LEU A 115 -6.90 6.66 13.34
CA LEU A 115 -8.26 6.46 12.85
C LEU A 115 -8.66 5.00 12.79
N ARG A 116 -7.69 4.12 12.69
CA ARG A 116 -8.00 2.71 12.58
C ARG A 116 -8.16 2.12 13.97
N LYS A 117 -9.34 2.00 14.43
CA LYS A 117 -9.64 1.55 15.80
C LYS A 117 -9.24 0.09 15.99
N GLY A 118 -7.97 -0.15 16.24
CA GLY A 118 -7.48 -1.50 16.46
C GLY A 118 -7.43 -2.37 15.23
N GLY A 119 -7.81 -1.84 14.07
CA GLY A 119 -7.78 -2.58 12.83
C GLY A 119 -6.51 -2.32 12.05
N GLN A 120 -6.39 -3.00 10.93
CA GLN A 120 -5.29 -2.79 10.03
C GLN A 120 -5.62 -1.68 9.03
N LEU A 121 -4.58 -1.05 8.50
CA LEU A 121 -4.78 -0.11 7.43
C LEU A 121 -5.17 -0.89 6.18
N THR A 122 -6.35 -0.65 5.68
CA THR A 122 -6.84 -1.30 4.48
C THR A 122 -7.21 -0.26 3.44
N LEU A 123 -7.34 -0.71 2.20
CA LEU A 123 -7.81 0.18 1.14
C LEU A 123 -9.23 0.63 1.41
N ASP A 124 -10.02 -0.21 2.06
CA ASP A 124 -11.38 0.12 2.43
C ASP A 124 -11.39 1.31 3.40
N LEU A 125 -10.52 1.27 4.41
CA LEU A 125 -10.41 2.39 5.33
C LEU A 125 -10.01 3.66 4.60
N LEU A 126 -9.03 3.56 3.69
CA LEU A 126 -8.56 4.73 2.96
C LEU A 126 -9.65 5.33 2.07
N SER A 127 -10.52 4.49 1.51
CA SER A 127 -11.59 4.99 0.67
C SER A 127 -12.64 5.76 1.47
N HIS A 128 -12.71 5.54 2.77
CA HIS A 128 -13.66 6.24 3.64
C HIS A 128 -13.09 7.52 4.23
N ILE A 129 -11.81 7.77 4.04
CA ILE A 129 -11.23 9.04 4.52
C ILE A 129 -11.54 10.11 3.49
N ASP A 130 -12.33 11.08 3.90
CA ASP A 130 -12.74 12.18 3.03
C ASP A 130 -11.53 12.96 2.58
N GLU A 131 -11.50 13.29 1.30
CA GLU A 131 -10.42 14.09 0.74
C GLU A 131 -10.27 15.42 1.47
N ALA A 132 -11.37 15.98 1.93
CA ALA A 132 -11.35 17.24 2.68
C ALA A 132 -10.68 17.10 4.03
N MET A 133 -10.54 15.87 4.54
CA MET A 133 -9.88 15.64 5.81
C MET A 133 -8.37 15.56 5.68
N VAL A 134 -7.86 15.44 4.47
CA VAL A 134 -6.42 15.32 4.28
C VAL A 134 -5.78 16.68 4.51
N PHE A 135 -4.99 16.76 5.55
CA PHE A 135 -4.37 18.01 5.95
C PHE A 135 -3.19 18.38 5.07
N HIS A 136 -2.34 17.40 4.76
CA HIS A 136 -1.19 17.61 3.89
C HIS A 136 -1.11 16.50 2.88
N LYS A 137 -0.92 16.88 1.63
CA LYS A 137 -0.71 15.90 0.60
C LYS A 137 0.70 15.32 0.66
N ASN A 138 1.63 16.13 1.08
CA ASN A 138 3.00 15.66 1.24
C ASN A 138 3.19 15.20 2.66
N PRO A 139 4.03 14.19 2.84
CA PRO A 139 4.34 13.77 4.20
C PRO A 139 4.87 14.95 4.96
N VAL A 140 4.44 15.07 6.15
CA VAL A 140 5.02 16.04 7.02
C VAL A 140 6.44 15.65 7.20
N ILE A 141 7.29 16.51 6.83
CA ILE A 141 8.63 16.27 7.07
C ILE A 141 8.87 16.65 8.46
N SER A 142 8.63 15.82 9.26
CA SER A 142 9.10 16.12 10.55
C SER A 142 10.53 15.98 10.44
N PRO A 143 10.99 16.66 10.47
CA PRO A 143 12.33 16.52 10.27
C PRO A 143 13.04 15.72 11.33
N VAL A 144 12.36 15.75 11.12
CA VAL A 144 12.54 15.32 11.77
C VAL A 144 12.82 14.62 12.32
N SER A 145 12.89 14.55 12.26
CA SER A 145 13.01 14.05 12.72
C SER A 145 13.68 13.45 12.95
N ASN A 146 14.15 13.51 12.71
CA ASN A 146 14.71 13.06 12.86
C ASN A 146 15.35 12.72 13.46
N PRO A 147 15.47 12.61 13.72
CA PRO A 147 16.03 12.32 14.19
C PRO A 147 16.79 11.83 14.52
N ASN A 148 17.04 11.66 14.36
CA ASN A 148 17.65 11.31 14.38
C ASN A 148 18.22 11.27 14.17
N GLY A 149 18.22 11.49 13.90
CA GLY A 149 18.57 11.45 13.49
C GLY A 149 19.28 11.79 13.39
N VAL A 150 19.48 11.95 13.27
CA VAL A 150 19.96 12.26 13.10
C VAL A 150 20.58 12.54 13.07
N ALA A 151 20.65 12.36 13.12
CA ALA A 151 21.13 12.57 12.91
C ALA A 151 21.81 12.78 12.92
N SER A 152 21.93 12.60 12.94
CA SER A 152 22.54 12.74 12.85
C SER A 152 23.27 12.88 12.83
N LEU A 153 23.44 12.61 12.76
CA LEU A 153 24.11 12.70 12.63
C LEU A 153 24.74 13.04 12.75
N ASP A 154 24.80 12.95 12.80
CA ASP A 154 25.34 13.28 12.74
C ASP A 154 25.97 13.56 12.93
N ALA A 155 25.98 13.38 13.17
CA ALA A 155 26.48 13.57 13.14
C ALA A 155 27.11 13.76 13.31
N GLN A 156 27.26 13.59 13.38
CA GLN A 156 27.79 13.73 13.40
C GLN A 156 28.44 13.97 13.49
N ALA A 157 28.38 13.78 13.70
CA ALA A 157 28.96 13.93 13.65
C ALA A 157 29.75 14.20 13.79
N GLY A 158 29.88 14.12 13.86
CA GLY A 158 30.48 14.22 13.73
C GLY A 158 31.30 14.51 13.98
N GLU A 159 31.26 14.33 14.07
CA GLU A 159 31.90 14.48 14.07
C GLU A 159 32.64 14.79 14.19
N GLN A 160 32.76 14.73 14.34
CA GLN A 160 33.40 14.87 14.35
C GLN A 160 34.24 15.11 14.38
N LEU A 161 34.46 15.01 14.52
CA LEU A 161 35.15 15.16 14.48
C LEU A 161 35.93 15.28 14.57
N VAL A 162 36.16 15.04 14.95
CA VAL A 162 36.70 15.15 14.92
C VAL A 162 37.10 15.33 14.90
#